data_8d8d4100e53ed2da250551caf17700b1
#
_entry.id   8d8d4100e53ed2da250551caf17700b1
#
_cell.length_a   1.000
_cell.length_b   1.000
_cell.length_c   1.000
_cell.angle_alpha   90.00
_cell.angle_beta   90.00
_cell.angle_gamma   90.00
#
_symmetry.space_group_name_H-M   'P 1'
#
loop_
_entity.id
_entity.type
_entity.pdbx_description
1 polymer ?
#
loop_
_entity_poly.entity_id
_entity_poly.type
_entity_poly.pdbx_seq_one_letter_code
_entity_poly.pdbx_strand_id
1 'polypeptide(L)'
;MRKVMMAATAGFVAVVLGTAGTAHAGKELDAIKARGQLLCGVGTGTAGFHLANTQGKWVGLNVDVCRAVSAAIFGDADKVKYVPLTAQQRFTALQSGEVDMLSNNTTWTLTRDTALGFDFTGVTYYDGQGFMVPKKLGVKSAKELNGATVCVAPGTTTELNLADYFRANKMTFKPVVIEKVDEIRAAFFSGRCDVYTTDASSLAATRAANVPAPLTVEDFVILPEIISKEPLGPVVRHGDSQFADIVRWALFAMVEAEEYGITSKNVDEMLKSDNPTIKRILGTTPGMGKALGVADNWVYQIIKQVGNYGESFDRNVGPGSPLKIARGQNALWTQGGLQYAPPIR
;
A
#
# COMPACT_ATOMS: atom_id res chain seq x y z
N MET A 1 -59.42 69.10 -5.66
CA MET A 1 -58.81 68.50 -4.48
C MET A 1 -58.71 67.03 -4.72
N ARG A 2 -57.49 66.55 -5.12
CA ARG A 2 -57.16 65.11 -5.35
C ARG A 2 -56.23 64.69 -4.22
N LYS A 3 -56.63 63.76 -3.42
CA LYS A 3 -55.80 63.14 -2.37
C LYS A 3 -54.98 62.04 -3.03
N VAL A 4 -53.66 62.15 -2.92
CA VAL A 4 -52.69 61.12 -3.32
C VAL A 4 -52.46 60.24 -2.12
N MET A 5 -52.81 58.97 -2.20
CA MET A 5 -52.49 57.91 -1.23
C MET A 5 -51.12 57.35 -1.58
N MET A 6 -50.12 57.51 -0.68
CA MET A 6 -48.87 56.81 -0.72
C MET A 6 -49.01 55.43 -0.10
N ALA A 7 -48.85 54.36 -0.90
CA ALA A 7 -48.74 53.01 -0.41
C ALA A 7 -47.27 52.70 -0.09
N ALA A 8 -46.99 52.40 1.17
CA ALA A 8 -45.69 51.95 1.64
C ALA A 8 -45.57 50.41 1.42
N THR A 9 -44.73 49.98 0.50
CA THR A 9 -44.38 48.60 0.29
C THR A 9 -43.24 48.24 1.27
N ALA A 10 -43.56 47.45 2.31
CA ALA A 10 -42.58 46.84 3.19
C ALA A 10 -41.97 45.60 2.48
N GLY A 11 -40.71 45.70 2.07
CA GLY A 11 -39.95 44.60 1.52
C GLY A 11 -39.49 43.64 2.62
N PHE A 12 -39.98 42.42 2.60
CA PHE A 12 -39.52 41.32 3.45
C PHE A 12 -38.22 40.78 2.84
N VAL A 13 -37.08 41.08 3.46
CA VAL A 13 -35.79 40.43 3.15
C VAL A 13 -35.79 39.10 3.89
N ALA A 14 -36.03 38.01 3.17
CA ALA A 14 -35.82 36.66 3.67
C ALA A 14 -34.33 36.39 3.74
N VAL A 15 -33.72 36.42 4.90
CA VAL A 15 -32.38 35.92 5.16
C VAL A 15 -32.43 34.39 5.12
N VAL A 16 -32.04 33.82 3.97
CA VAL A 16 -31.80 32.39 3.87
C VAL A 16 -30.48 32.09 4.63
N LEU A 17 -30.62 31.72 5.90
CA LEU A 17 -29.57 31.08 6.65
C LEU A 17 -29.27 29.72 5.99
N GLY A 18 -28.33 29.70 5.04
CA GLY A 18 -27.75 28.48 4.51
C GLY A 18 -27.13 27.72 5.69
N THR A 19 -27.76 26.63 6.10
CA THR A 19 -27.09 25.62 6.94
C THR A 19 -25.89 25.13 6.15
N ALA A 20 -24.72 25.69 6.46
CA ALA A 20 -23.45 25.09 6.04
C ALA A 20 -23.51 23.65 6.62
N GLY A 21 -23.84 22.68 5.76
CA GLY A 21 -23.73 21.28 6.09
C GLY A 21 -22.29 21.07 6.55
N THR A 22 -22.12 20.72 7.81
CA THR A 22 -20.84 20.23 8.29
C THR A 22 -20.50 19.07 7.38
N ALA A 23 -19.48 19.24 6.54
CA ALA A 23 -18.89 18.12 5.83
C ALA A 23 -18.59 17.06 6.89
N HIS A 24 -19.27 15.92 6.83
CA HIS A 24 -18.98 14.78 7.69
C HIS A 24 -17.67 14.16 7.21
N ALA A 25 -16.56 14.86 7.49
CA ALA A 25 -15.24 14.27 7.47
C ALA A 25 -15.23 13.26 8.62
N GLY A 26 -14.95 11.97 8.32
CA GLY A 26 -14.74 10.96 9.35
C GLY A 26 -15.82 9.89 9.51
N LYS A 27 -16.77 9.75 8.59
CA LYS A 27 -17.76 8.65 8.63
C LYS A 27 -17.11 7.26 8.65
N GLU A 28 -16.02 7.10 7.91
CA GLU A 28 -15.28 5.84 7.86
C GLU A 28 -14.58 5.57 9.19
N LEU A 29 -13.89 6.59 9.72
CA LEU A 29 -13.24 6.49 11.02
C LEU A 29 -14.23 6.16 12.14
N ASP A 30 -15.39 6.78 12.15
CA ASP A 30 -16.44 6.52 13.14
C ASP A 30 -16.96 5.09 13.03
N ALA A 31 -17.20 4.60 11.81
CA ALA A 31 -17.61 3.22 11.55
C ALA A 31 -16.56 2.20 12.01
N ILE A 32 -15.28 2.47 11.72
CA ILE A 32 -14.13 1.65 12.15
C ILE A 32 -14.06 1.59 13.68
N LYS A 33 -14.18 2.75 14.35
CA LYS A 33 -14.17 2.83 15.82
C LYS A 33 -15.35 2.11 16.44
N ALA A 34 -16.56 2.29 15.89
CA ALA A 34 -17.77 1.63 16.39
C ALA A 34 -17.70 0.10 16.25
N ARG A 35 -17.08 -0.40 15.17
CA ARG A 35 -16.85 -1.81 14.92
C ARG A 35 -15.76 -2.40 15.81
N GLY A 36 -14.82 -1.58 16.29
CA GLY A 36 -13.71 -1.97 17.15
C GLY A 36 -12.56 -2.69 16.43
N GLN A 37 -12.55 -2.70 15.10
CA GLN A 37 -11.48 -3.30 14.28
C GLN A 37 -11.41 -2.66 12.89
N LEU A 38 -10.21 -2.67 12.29
CA LEU A 38 -9.93 -2.27 10.91
C LEU A 38 -10.13 -3.46 9.97
N LEU A 39 -10.85 -3.29 8.85
CA LEU A 39 -10.94 -4.26 7.77
C LEU A 39 -9.90 -3.92 6.71
N CYS A 40 -8.84 -4.72 6.60
CA CYS A 40 -7.75 -4.47 5.68
C CYS A 40 -7.72 -5.52 4.56
N GLY A 41 -7.92 -5.07 3.31
CA GLY A 41 -7.77 -5.90 2.12
C GLY A 41 -6.29 -6.13 1.81
N VAL A 42 -5.87 -7.39 1.82
CA VAL A 42 -4.51 -7.84 1.51
C VAL A 42 -4.53 -8.80 0.34
N GLY A 43 -3.37 -9.10 -0.26
CA GLY A 43 -3.32 -10.09 -1.33
C GLY A 43 -3.42 -11.53 -0.83
N THR A 44 -3.58 -12.45 -1.76
CA THR A 44 -3.86 -13.88 -1.47
C THR A 44 -2.63 -14.69 -1.05
N GLY A 45 -1.44 -14.06 -0.98
CA GLY A 45 -0.25 -14.73 -0.46
C GLY A 45 1.02 -14.42 -1.27
N THR A 46 1.73 -13.34 -0.91
CA THR A 46 3.06 -13.01 -1.43
C THR A 46 4.03 -12.88 -0.25
N ALA A 47 5.03 -13.75 -0.20
CA ALA A 47 6.03 -13.77 0.85
C ALA A 47 6.69 -12.39 1.00
N GLY A 48 6.88 -11.94 2.23
CA GLY A 48 7.43 -10.62 2.54
C GLY A 48 6.44 -9.45 2.44
N PHE A 49 5.30 -9.61 1.75
CA PHE A 49 4.31 -8.53 1.60
C PHE A 49 3.00 -8.82 2.36
N HIS A 50 2.38 -9.94 2.11
CA HIS A 50 1.12 -10.35 2.75
C HIS A 50 0.97 -11.87 2.63
N LEU A 51 1.34 -12.56 3.68
CA LEU A 51 1.28 -14.02 3.76
C LEU A 51 0.81 -14.45 5.14
N ALA A 52 -0.11 -15.40 5.20
CA ALA A 52 -0.41 -16.08 6.44
C ALA A 52 0.71 -17.11 6.72
N ASN A 53 1.35 -17.02 7.88
CA ASN A 53 2.36 -17.99 8.30
C ASN A 53 1.72 -19.32 8.70
N THR A 54 2.54 -20.29 9.08
CA THR A 54 2.09 -21.65 9.48
C THR A 54 1.18 -21.66 10.72
N GLN A 55 1.14 -20.56 11.48
CA GLN A 55 0.25 -20.37 12.64
C GLN A 55 -1.04 -19.63 12.27
N GLY A 56 -1.25 -19.31 10.97
CA GLY A 56 -2.38 -18.53 10.49
C GLY A 56 -2.26 -17.02 10.74
N LYS A 57 -1.12 -16.54 11.28
CA LYS A 57 -0.88 -15.12 11.51
C LYS A 57 -0.40 -14.46 10.23
N TRP A 58 -1.05 -13.35 9.84
CA TRP A 58 -0.62 -12.53 8.72
C TRP A 58 0.69 -11.80 9.04
N VAL A 59 1.61 -11.81 8.08
CA VAL A 59 2.92 -11.15 8.17
C VAL A 59 3.29 -10.53 6.81
N GLY A 60 4.11 -9.48 6.83
CA GLY A 60 4.61 -8.82 5.63
C GLY A 60 4.53 -7.30 5.68
N LEU A 61 5.20 -6.63 4.75
CA LEU A 61 5.28 -5.17 4.69
C LEU A 61 3.87 -4.52 4.60
N ASN A 62 2.99 -5.08 3.76
CA ASN A 62 1.61 -4.60 3.65
C ASN A 62 0.78 -4.83 4.92
N VAL A 63 1.04 -5.95 5.60
CA VAL A 63 0.39 -6.28 6.88
C VAL A 63 0.83 -5.29 7.96
N ASP A 64 2.11 -4.92 7.98
CA ASP A 64 2.63 -3.95 8.94
C ASP A 64 2.00 -2.56 8.74
N VAL A 65 1.69 -2.16 7.51
CA VAL A 65 0.94 -0.91 7.24
C VAL A 65 -0.47 -0.97 7.85
N CYS A 66 -1.21 -2.09 7.68
CA CYS A 66 -2.52 -2.25 8.30
C CYS A 66 -2.41 -2.21 9.83
N ARG A 67 -1.38 -2.84 10.39
CA ARG A 67 -1.10 -2.84 11.83
C ARG A 67 -0.74 -1.45 12.35
N ALA A 68 0.01 -0.66 11.58
CA ALA A 68 0.33 0.73 11.91
C ALA A 68 -0.93 1.60 11.97
N VAL A 69 -1.83 1.48 10.99
CA VAL A 69 -3.11 2.19 10.98
C VAL A 69 -3.98 1.77 12.18
N SER A 70 -4.05 0.48 12.49
CA SER A 70 -4.78 -0.02 13.66
C SER A 70 -4.20 0.51 14.97
N ALA A 71 -2.86 0.50 15.12
CA ALA A 71 -2.18 1.05 16.28
C ALA A 71 -2.47 2.55 16.46
N ALA A 72 -2.52 3.30 15.36
CA ALA A 72 -2.86 4.73 15.40
C ALA A 72 -4.31 4.97 15.88
N ILE A 73 -5.27 4.18 15.40
CA ILE A 73 -6.70 4.37 15.71
C ILE A 73 -7.06 3.85 17.10
N PHE A 74 -6.56 2.65 17.46
CA PHE A 74 -7.00 1.91 18.65
C PHE A 74 -5.95 1.83 19.76
N GLY A 75 -4.70 2.26 19.51
CA GLY A 75 -3.58 1.97 20.41
C GLY A 75 -3.20 0.47 20.42
N ASP A 76 -3.70 -0.32 19.48
CA ASP A 76 -3.55 -1.76 19.39
C ASP A 76 -3.38 -2.17 17.92
N ALA A 77 -2.21 -2.69 17.56
CA ALA A 77 -1.85 -3.10 16.22
C ALA A 77 -2.59 -4.36 15.74
N ASP A 78 -3.15 -5.13 16.63
CA ASP A 78 -3.76 -6.42 16.30
C ASP A 78 -5.30 -6.34 16.14
N LYS A 79 -5.90 -5.14 16.27
CA LYS A 79 -7.32 -4.89 15.94
C LYS A 79 -7.56 -4.77 14.44
N VAL A 80 -7.07 -5.73 13.68
CA VAL A 80 -7.19 -5.82 12.22
C VAL A 80 -7.83 -7.15 11.84
N LYS A 81 -8.82 -7.09 10.96
CA LYS A 81 -9.31 -8.24 10.21
C LYS A 81 -8.78 -8.17 8.79
N TYR A 82 -7.99 -9.16 8.40
CA TYR A 82 -7.45 -9.25 7.05
C TYR A 82 -8.45 -9.94 6.13
N VAL A 83 -8.66 -9.36 4.95
CA VAL A 83 -9.50 -9.91 3.88
C VAL A 83 -8.62 -10.19 2.68
N PRO A 84 -8.31 -11.45 2.36
CA PRO A 84 -7.51 -11.79 1.19
C PRO A 84 -8.31 -11.57 -0.09
N LEU A 85 -7.77 -10.76 -1.00
CA LEU A 85 -8.39 -10.34 -2.25
C LEU A 85 -7.43 -10.54 -3.42
N THR A 86 -7.94 -11.04 -4.54
CA THR A 86 -7.20 -11.05 -5.80
C THR A 86 -7.05 -9.63 -6.36
N ALA A 87 -6.17 -9.45 -7.33
CA ALA A 87 -5.99 -8.15 -7.98
C ALA A 87 -7.29 -7.67 -8.66
N GLN A 88 -8.12 -8.58 -9.14
CA GLN A 88 -9.38 -8.27 -9.79
C GLN A 88 -10.48 -7.88 -8.80
N GLN A 89 -10.52 -8.51 -7.62
CA GLN A 89 -11.56 -8.31 -6.62
C GLN A 89 -11.36 -7.05 -5.77
N ARG A 90 -10.10 -6.63 -5.54
CA ARG A 90 -9.74 -5.63 -4.52
C ARG A 90 -10.48 -4.31 -4.65
N PHE A 91 -10.65 -3.78 -5.86
CA PHE A 91 -11.28 -2.48 -6.05
C PHE A 91 -12.80 -2.53 -5.80
N THR A 92 -13.46 -3.61 -6.22
CA THR A 92 -14.89 -3.81 -5.92
C THR A 92 -15.12 -3.97 -4.41
N ALA A 93 -14.27 -4.73 -3.72
CA ALA A 93 -14.33 -4.90 -2.27
C ALA A 93 -14.11 -3.57 -1.53
N LEU A 94 -13.19 -2.72 -2.01
CA LEU A 94 -12.99 -1.39 -1.43
C LEU A 94 -14.20 -0.48 -1.68
N GLN A 95 -14.72 -0.44 -2.90
CA GLN A 95 -15.88 0.39 -3.26
C GLN A 95 -17.14 0.00 -2.49
N SER A 96 -17.39 -1.28 -2.31
CA SER A 96 -18.57 -1.79 -1.59
C SER A 96 -18.51 -1.61 -0.07
N GLY A 97 -17.32 -1.28 0.48
CA GLY A 97 -17.11 -1.20 1.94
C GLY A 97 -16.89 -2.56 2.60
N GLU A 98 -16.62 -3.62 1.84
CA GLU A 98 -16.18 -4.90 2.38
C GLU A 98 -14.85 -4.77 3.13
N VAL A 99 -14.00 -3.84 2.70
CA VAL A 99 -12.79 -3.43 3.39
C VAL A 99 -12.73 -1.92 3.53
N ASP A 100 -12.07 -1.43 4.58
CA ASP A 100 -11.88 0.00 4.83
C ASP A 100 -10.73 0.54 4.00
N MET A 101 -9.68 -0.25 3.85
CA MET A 101 -8.48 0.09 3.07
C MET A 101 -7.91 -1.12 2.34
N LEU A 102 -7.12 -0.86 1.32
CA LEU A 102 -6.26 -1.88 0.69
C LEU A 102 -4.80 -1.64 1.07
N SER A 103 -4.10 -2.71 1.42
CA SER A 103 -2.64 -2.80 1.46
C SER A 103 -2.24 -4.09 0.73
N ASN A 104 -2.20 -4.02 -0.62
CA ASN A 104 -2.26 -5.18 -1.51
C ASN A 104 -1.40 -4.97 -2.77
N ASN A 105 -0.15 -4.53 -2.63
CA ASN A 105 0.72 -4.22 -3.76
C ASN A 105 -0.04 -3.47 -4.88
N THR A 106 -0.73 -2.39 -4.51
CA THR A 106 -1.59 -1.66 -5.43
C THR A 106 -0.84 -0.48 -6.00
N THR A 107 -0.60 -0.50 -7.29
CA THR A 107 0.10 0.57 -8.02
C THR A 107 -0.74 1.83 -8.10
N TRP A 108 -0.19 2.95 -7.70
CA TRP A 108 -0.78 4.27 -7.88
C TRP A 108 -0.77 4.66 -9.36
N THR A 109 -1.93 4.81 -9.96
CA THR A 109 -2.08 5.27 -11.35
C THR A 109 -3.15 6.34 -11.44
N LEU A 110 -3.05 7.22 -12.44
CA LEU A 110 -4.03 8.27 -12.69
C LEU A 110 -5.47 7.72 -12.75
N THR A 111 -5.70 6.63 -13.47
CA THR A 111 -7.04 6.04 -13.61
C THR A 111 -7.60 5.55 -12.28
N ARG A 112 -6.77 4.87 -11.47
CA ARG A 112 -7.19 4.36 -10.15
C ARG A 112 -7.50 5.48 -9.18
N ASP A 113 -6.67 6.51 -9.21
CA ASP A 113 -6.80 7.69 -8.36
C ASP A 113 -8.03 8.52 -8.72
N THR A 114 -8.24 8.80 -10.00
CA THR A 114 -9.30 9.71 -10.46
C THR A 114 -10.58 8.99 -10.88
N ALA A 115 -10.52 8.15 -11.93
CA ALA A 115 -11.71 7.56 -12.55
C ALA A 115 -12.36 6.47 -11.69
N LEU A 116 -11.56 5.73 -10.89
CA LEU A 116 -12.11 4.73 -9.96
C LEU A 116 -12.47 5.30 -8.59
N GLY A 117 -12.09 6.55 -8.29
CA GLY A 117 -12.48 7.23 -7.06
C GLY A 117 -11.76 6.72 -5.81
N PHE A 118 -10.45 6.57 -5.88
CA PHE A 118 -9.63 6.12 -4.76
C PHE A 118 -8.54 7.11 -4.40
N ASP A 119 -8.29 7.29 -3.10
CA ASP A 119 -7.15 8.04 -2.58
C ASP A 119 -5.98 7.09 -2.31
N PHE A 120 -4.85 7.32 -2.98
CA PHE A 120 -3.57 6.71 -2.64
C PHE A 120 -2.90 7.54 -1.57
N THR A 121 -2.56 6.92 -0.45
CA THR A 121 -2.14 7.65 0.75
C THR A 121 -0.62 7.72 0.95
N GLY A 122 0.15 7.22 -0.02
CA GLY A 122 1.60 7.20 -0.03
C GLY A 122 2.15 5.99 -0.74
N VAL A 123 3.48 5.88 -0.81
CA VAL A 123 4.15 4.76 -1.45
C VAL A 123 4.89 3.94 -0.39
N THR A 124 4.43 2.70 -0.18
CA THR A 124 5.09 1.75 0.73
C THR A 124 6.25 1.03 0.08
N TYR A 125 6.23 0.88 -1.24
CA TYR A 125 7.28 0.20 -1.97
C TYR A 125 7.36 0.74 -3.41
N TYR A 126 8.53 1.25 -3.79
CA TYR A 126 8.85 1.64 -5.16
C TYR A 126 9.34 0.40 -5.90
N ASP A 127 8.56 -0.09 -6.85
CA ASP A 127 8.78 -1.30 -7.61
C ASP A 127 8.75 -1.02 -9.13
N GLY A 128 8.89 -2.06 -9.89
CA GLY A 128 8.73 -2.11 -11.33
C GLY A 128 8.40 -3.52 -11.78
N GLN A 129 7.83 -3.65 -12.97
CA GLN A 129 7.50 -4.93 -13.54
C GLN A 129 8.73 -5.61 -14.17
N GLY A 130 8.91 -6.90 -13.88
CA GLY A 130 9.97 -7.73 -14.44
C GLY A 130 9.44 -9.02 -15.09
N PHE A 131 10.36 -9.86 -15.47
CA PHE A 131 10.09 -11.17 -16.06
C PHE A 131 10.96 -12.25 -15.39
N MET A 132 10.33 -13.36 -15.01
CA MET A 132 11.01 -14.56 -14.53
C MET A 132 10.84 -15.67 -15.54
N VAL A 133 11.95 -16.36 -15.86
CA VAL A 133 12.00 -17.44 -16.85
C VAL A 133 12.75 -18.64 -16.28
N PRO A 134 12.46 -19.87 -16.75
CA PRO A 134 13.33 -21.01 -16.49
C PRO A 134 14.71 -20.78 -17.13
N LYS A 135 15.78 -21.03 -16.40
CA LYS A 135 17.16 -20.89 -16.89
C LYS A 135 17.42 -21.71 -18.16
N LYS A 136 16.80 -22.87 -18.26
CA LYS A 136 16.88 -23.74 -19.45
C LYS A 136 16.34 -23.11 -20.74
N LEU A 137 15.56 -22.03 -20.66
CA LEU A 137 15.09 -21.27 -21.83
C LEU A 137 16.25 -20.55 -22.53
N GLY A 138 17.35 -20.28 -21.83
CA GLY A 138 18.59 -19.72 -22.38
C GLY A 138 18.55 -18.23 -22.69
N VAL A 139 17.41 -17.54 -22.49
CA VAL A 139 17.24 -16.10 -22.75
C VAL A 139 17.90 -15.27 -21.65
N LYS A 140 18.45 -14.12 -22.03
CA LYS A 140 19.15 -13.19 -21.13
C LYS A 140 18.50 -11.81 -21.06
N SER A 141 17.55 -11.54 -21.95
CA SER A 141 16.87 -10.25 -22.10
C SER A 141 15.40 -10.46 -22.40
N ALA A 142 14.54 -9.58 -21.88
CA ALA A 142 13.12 -9.56 -22.20
C ALA A 142 12.84 -9.33 -23.69
N LYS A 143 13.81 -8.79 -24.45
CA LYS A 143 13.72 -8.63 -25.92
C LYS A 143 13.80 -9.96 -26.68
N GLU A 144 14.21 -11.02 -26.02
CA GLU A 144 14.30 -12.36 -26.61
C GLU A 144 13.01 -13.19 -26.40
N LEU A 145 11.99 -12.61 -25.76
CA LEU A 145 10.74 -13.29 -25.41
C LEU A 145 9.67 -13.28 -26.52
N ASN A 146 10.06 -13.00 -27.77
CA ASN A 146 9.09 -12.99 -28.87
C ASN A 146 8.42 -14.34 -29.06
N GLY A 147 7.08 -14.37 -29.09
CA GLY A 147 6.27 -15.58 -29.25
C GLY A 147 6.07 -16.40 -27.98
N ALA A 148 6.63 -16.00 -26.84
CA ALA A 148 6.55 -16.72 -25.58
C ALA A 148 5.11 -16.81 -25.02
N THR A 149 4.85 -17.87 -24.26
CA THR A 149 3.65 -17.96 -23.40
C THR A 149 3.93 -17.27 -22.08
N VAL A 150 3.09 -16.30 -21.69
CA VAL A 150 3.32 -15.43 -20.53
C VAL A 150 2.19 -15.55 -19.52
N CYS A 151 2.49 -16.06 -18.33
CA CYS A 151 1.58 -16.06 -17.20
C CYS A 151 1.45 -14.65 -16.60
N VAL A 152 0.23 -14.16 -16.41
CA VAL A 152 -0.08 -12.84 -15.86
C VAL A 152 -1.42 -12.85 -15.11
N ALA A 153 -1.55 -12.00 -14.09
CA ALA A 153 -2.81 -11.82 -13.37
C ALA A 153 -3.69 -10.76 -14.04
N PRO A 154 -5.03 -10.98 -14.18
CA PRO A 154 -5.95 -9.99 -14.71
C PRO A 154 -6.15 -8.81 -13.74
N GLY A 155 -6.56 -7.65 -14.28
CA GLY A 155 -6.87 -6.44 -13.49
C GLY A 155 -5.65 -5.77 -12.88
N THR A 156 -4.47 -6.06 -13.41
CA THR A 156 -3.18 -5.51 -12.96
C THR A 156 -2.64 -4.49 -13.96
N THR A 157 -1.78 -3.58 -13.49
CA THR A 157 -0.93 -2.74 -14.36
C THR A 157 0.01 -3.61 -15.18
N THR A 158 0.47 -4.72 -14.60
CA THR A 158 1.42 -5.63 -15.26
C THR A 158 0.83 -6.35 -16.47
N GLU A 159 -0.48 -6.61 -16.50
CA GLU A 159 -1.18 -7.10 -17.68
C GLU A 159 -1.18 -6.06 -18.82
N LEU A 160 -1.46 -4.80 -18.50
CA LEU A 160 -1.46 -3.70 -19.47
C LEU A 160 -0.06 -3.40 -20.00
N ASN A 161 0.90 -3.26 -19.09
CA ASN A 161 2.30 -2.98 -19.43
C ASN A 161 2.93 -4.09 -20.30
N LEU A 162 2.57 -5.36 -20.02
CA LEU A 162 3.01 -6.50 -20.83
C LEU A 162 2.62 -6.30 -22.30
N ALA A 163 1.35 -6.00 -22.57
CA ALA A 163 0.85 -5.76 -23.93
C ALA A 163 1.55 -4.57 -24.59
N ASP A 164 1.74 -3.48 -23.85
CA ASP A 164 2.40 -2.28 -24.36
C ASP A 164 3.88 -2.52 -24.67
N TYR A 165 4.61 -3.22 -23.78
CA TYR A 165 6.02 -3.52 -23.96
C TYR A 165 6.25 -4.39 -25.22
N PHE A 166 5.48 -5.46 -25.38
CA PHE A 166 5.61 -6.34 -26.54
C PHE A 166 5.27 -5.62 -27.84
N ARG A 167 4.18 -4.83 -27.86
CA ARG A 167 3.81 -4.01 -29.01
C ARG A 167 4.89 -2.98 -29.37
N ALA A 168 5.44 -2.26 -28.39
CA ALA A 168 6.48 -1.25 -28.62
C ALA A 168 7.77 -1.86 -29.18
N ASN A 169 8.10 -3.11 -28.80
CA ASN A 169 9.25 -3.84 -29.31
C ASN A 169 8.94 -4.70 -30.55
N LYS A 170 7.75 -4.58 -31.15
CA LYS A 170 7.29 -5.35 -32.32
C LYS A 170 7.36 -6.87 -32.08
N MET A 171 7.10 -7.29 -30.87
CA MET A 171 7.05 -8.67 -30.44
C MET A 171 5.61 -9.13 -30.24
N THR A 172 5.40 -10.45 -30.30
CA THR A 172 4.13 -11.11 -29.98
C THR A 172 4.30 -11.98 -28.74
N PHE A 173 3.19 -12.26 -28.05
CA PHE A 173 3.16 -13.21 -26.93
C PHE A 173 1.81 -13.92 -26.88
N LYS A 174 1.72 -15.01 -26.13
CA LYS A 174 0.49 -15.73 -25.85
C LYS A 174 0.17 -15.57 -24.37
N PRO A 175 -0.84 -14.77 -23.98
CA PRO A 175 -1.17 -14.58 -22.58
C PRO A 175 -1.81 -15.85 -21.98
N VAL A 176 -1.38 -16.21 -20.79
CA VAL A 176 -2.02 -17.20 -19.92
C VAL A 176 -2.51 -16.45 -18.70
N VAL A 177 -3.76 -16.02 -18.74
CA VAL A 177 -4.38 -15.16 -17.72
C VAL A 177 -4.97 -16.05 -16.65
N ILE A 178 -4.48 -15.89 -15.41
CA ILE A 178 -4.90 -16.67 -14.24
C ILE A 178 -5.08 -15.71 -13.07
N GLU A 179 -6.20 -15.79 -12.36
CA GLU A 179 -6.55 -14.85 -11.30
C GLU A 179 -5.79 -15.10 -9.98
N LYS A 180 -5.70 -16.35 -9.55
CA LYS A 180 -5.09 -16.71 -8.28
C LYS A 180 -3.59 -16.87 -8.39
N VAL A 181 -2.85 -16.20 -7.52
CA VAL A 181 -1.37 -16.18 -7.53
C VAL A 181 -0.78 -17.59 -7.41
N ASP A 182 -1.35 -18.44 -6.57
CA ASP A 182 -0.87 -19.83 -6.41
C ASP A 182 -1.06 -20.66 -7.68
N GLU A 183 -2.16 -20.45 -8.41
CA GLU A 183 -2.42 -21.10 -9.69
C GLU A 183 -1.49 -20.57 -10.78
N ILE A 184 -1.15 -19.27 -10.77
CA ILE A 184 -0.12 -18.70 -11.68
C ILE A 184 1.23 -19.38 -11.45
N ARG A 185 1.65 -19.49 -10.18
CA ARG A 185 2.91 -20.13 -9.80
C ARG A 185 2.93 -21.60 -10.24
N ALA A 186 1.86 -22.34 -9.96
CA ALA A 186 1.73 -23.73 -10.39
C ALA A 186 1.81 -23.87 -11.92
N ALA A 187 1.13 -22.99 -12.68
CA ALA A 187 1.19 -22.99 -14.14
C ALA A 187 2.60 -22.69 -14.66
N PHE A 188 3.29 -21.72 -14.07
CA PHE A 188 4.65 -21.35 -14.45
C PHE A 188 5.66 -22.49 -14.13
N PHE A 189 5.65 -22.99 -12.91
CA PHE A 189 6.60 -24.05 -12.49
C PHE A 189 6.35 -25.38 -13.18
N SER A 190 5.12 -25.68 -13.61
CA SER A 190 4.83 -26.86 -14.45
C SER A 190 5.21 -26.71 -15.92
N GLY A 191 5.65 -25.50 -16.34
CA GLY A 191 6.02 -25.22 -17.73
C GLY A 191 4.84 -24.93 -18.67
N ARG A 192 3.64 -24.65 -18.12
CA ARG A 192 2.50 -24.17 -18.92
C ARG A 192 2.74 -22.79 -19.49
N CYS A 193 3.58 -21.97 -18.82
CA CYS A 193 4.05 -20.68 -19.30
C CYS A 193 5.57 -20.69 -19.38
N ASP A 194 6.13 -20.09 -20.44
CA ASP A 194 7.56 -19.86 -20.60
C ASP A 194 8.05 -18.75 -19.68
N VAL A 195 7.16 -17.79 -19.37
CA VAL A 195 7.46 -16.57 -18.63
C VAL A 195 6.40 -16.31 -17.58
N TYR A 196 6.83 -15.88 -16.40
CA TYR A 196 5.97 -15.24 -15.41
C TYR A 196 6.33 -13.77 -15.28
N THR A 197 5.33 -12.88 -15.38
CA THR A 197 5.51 -11.44 -15.23
C THR A 197 4.62 -10.87 -14.13
N THR A 198 5.19 -10.07 -13.28
CA THR A 198 4.56 -9.27 -12.21
C THR A 198 5.59 -8.28 -11.66
N ASP A 199 5.31 -7.61 -10.54
CA ASP A 199 6.26 -6.78 -9.82
C ASP A 199 7.58 -7.55 -9.56
N ALA A 200 8.72 -6.91 -9.74
CA ALA A 200 10.04 -7.53 -9.58
C ALA A 200 10.25 -8.07 -8.16
N SER A 201 9.75 -7.34 -7.14
CA SER A 201 9.77 -7.82 -5.76
C SER A 201 8.95 -9.09 -5.56
N SER A 202 7.80 -9.21 -6.22
CA SER A 202 6.94 -10.39 -6.18
C SER A 202 7.56 -11.58 -6.91
N LEU A 203 8.30 -11.32 -8.01
CA LEU A 203 9.12 -12.36 -8.68
C LEU A 203 10.24 -12.86 -7.77
N ALA A 204 10.95 -11.93 -7.10
CA ALA A 204 11.98 -12.28 -6.12
C ALA A 204 11.41 -13.13 -4.98
N ALA A 205 10.26 -12.74 -4.44
CA ALA A 205 9.55 -13.50 -3.42
C ALA A 205 9.15 -14.90 -3.90
N THR A 206 8.61 -15.00 -5.11
CA THR A 206 8.22 -16.28 -5.72
C THR A 206 9.43 -17.20 -5.90
N ARG A 207 10.54 -16.66 -6.43
CA ARG A 207 11.78 -17.41 -6.61
C ARG A 207 12.39 -17.88 -5.29
N ALA A 208 12.37 -17.02 -4.25
CA ALA A 208 12.99 -17.35 -2.96
C ALA A 208 12.16 -18.33 -2.11
N ALA A 209 10.82 -18.27 -2.18
CA ALA A 209 9.95 -18.94 -1.22
C ALA A 209 8.98 -19.98 -1.83
N ASN A 210 8.80 -20.05 -3.15
CA ASN A 210 7.73 -20.83 -3.74
C ASN A 210 8.19 -21.85 -4.80
N VAL A 211 9.49 -21.97 -5.07
CA VAL A 211 9.97 -22.98 -6.03
C VAL A 211 9.71 -24.40 -5.47
N PRO A 212 8.93 -25.23 -6.15
CA PRO A 212 8.57 -26.56 -5.66
C PRO A 212 9.71 -27.57 -5.91
N ALA A 213 9.92 -28.50 -4.98
CA ALA A 213 10.80 -29.63 -5.22
C ALA A 213 10.28 -30.48 -6.41
N PRO A 214 11.17 -31.06 -7.25
CA PRO A 214 12.64 -31.10 -7.13
C PRO A 214 13.37 -29.86 -7.72
N LEU A 215 12.63 -28.84 -8.19
CA LEU A 215 13.22 -27.62 -8.74
C LEU A 215 13.91 -26.79 -7.65
N THR A 216 14.86 -25.98 -8.05
CA THR A 216 15.65 -25.09 -7.17
C THR A 216 15.60 -23.65 -7.63
N VAL A 217 16.01 -22.72 -6.77
CA VAL A 217 16.05 -21.28 -7.11
C VAL A 217 17.02 -20.98 -8.28
N GLU A 218 18.02 -21.81 -8.48
CA GLU A 218 19.01 -21.71 -9.57
C GLU A 218 18.44 -22.10 -10.94
N ASP A 219 17.29 -22.79 -10.97
CA ASP A 219 16.60 -23.16 -12.21
C ASP A 219 15.84 -21.98 -12.84
N PHE A 220 15.74 -20.86 -12.14
CA PHE A 220 14.97 -19.69 -12.57
C PHE A 220 15.82 -18.42 -12.54
N VAL A 221 15.60 -17.55 -13.53
CA VAL A 221 16.27 -16.27 -13.68
C VAL A 221 15.21 -15.17 -13.76
N ILE A 222 15.42 -14.09 -13.01
CA ILE A 222 14.70 -12.83 -13.21
C ILE A 222 15.55 -12.03 -14.20
N LEU A 223 14.93 -11.64 -15.31
CA LEU A 223 15.62 -10.87 -16.36
C LEU A 223 15.91 -9.45 -15.86
N PRO A 224 16.95 -8.79 -16.40
CA PRO A 224 17.42 -7.51 -15.88
C PRO A 224 16.51 -6.32 -16.20
N GLU A 225 15.62 -6.45 -17.19
CA GLU A 225 14.76 -5.35 -17.59
C GLU A 225 13.62 -5.11 -16.60
N ILE A 226 13.47 -3.85 -16.24
CA ILE A 226 12.28 -3.32 -15.54
C ILE A 226 11.51 -2.48 -16.56
N ILE A 227 10.29 -2.88 -16.86
CA ILE A 227 9.52 -2.32 -17.97
C ILE A 227 8.47 -1.29 -17.56
N SER A 228 8.29 -1.06 -16.26
CA SER A 228 7.33 -0.06 -15.75
C SER A 228 7.80 0.56 -14.44
N LYS A 229 7.06 1.59 -14.00
CA LYS A 229 7.11 2.11 -12.63
C LYS A 229 5.89 1.61 -11.88
N GLU A 230 6.11 0.97 -10.75
CA GLU A 230 5.05 0.45 -9.88
C GLU A 230 5.20 1.06 -8.48
N PRO A 231 4.71 2.31 -8.26
CA PRO A 231 4.65 2.89 -6.93
C PRO A 231 3.50 2.23 -6.16
N LEU A 232 3.82 1.26 -5.30
CA LEU A 232 2.84 0.47 -4.56
C LEU A 232 2.48 1.17 -3.26
N GLY A 233 1.19 1.30 -2.97
CA GLY A 233 0.76 2.00 -1.76
C GLY A 233 -0.59 1.59 -1.23
N PRO A 234 -0.92 2.06 0.00
CA PRO A 234 -2.25 1.86 0.57
C PRO A 234 -3.27 2.74 -0.14
N VAL A 235 -4.50 2.22 -0.20
CA VAL A 235 -5.59 2.84 -0.93
C VAL A 235 -6.84 2.87 -0.05
N VAL A 236 -7.55 4.00 -0.07
CA VAL A 236 -8.85 4.18 0.58
C VAL A 236 -9.88 4.71 -0.41
N ARG A 237 -11.16 4.71 -0.04
CA ARG A 237 -12.20 5.35 -0.84
C ARG A 237 -12.08 6.87 -0.81
N HIS A 238 -12.44 7.53 -1.91
CA HIS A 238 -12.64 8.98 -1.89
C HIS A 238 -13.74 9.40 -0.89
N GLY A 239 -13.64 10.63 -0.40
CA GLY A 239 -14.70 11.29 0.35
C GLY A 239 -14.56 11.26 1.87
N ASP A 240 -13.57 10.54 2.41
CA ASP A 240 -13.19 10.64 3.82
C ASP A 240 -11.73 11.04 3.95
N SER A 241 -11.46 12.33 3.89
CA SER A 241 -10.11 12.89 4.00
C SER A 241 -9.47 12.59 5.36
N GLN A 242 -10.27 12.48 6.44
CA GLN A 242 -9.74 12.21 7.77
C GLN A 242 -9.15 10.78 7.85
N PHE A 243 -9.88 9.79 7.33
CA PHE A 243 -9.36 8.43 7.30
C PHE A 243 -8.17 8.29 6.34
N ALA A 244 -8.23 8.95 5.17
CA ALA A 244 -7.11 9.01 4.24
C ALA A 244 -5.85 9.61 4.89
N ASP A 245 -6.02 10.67 5.70
CA ASP A 245 -4.92 11.29 6.44
C ASP A 245 -4.35 10.35 7.51
N ILE A 246 -5.18 9.62 8.25
CA ILE A 246 -4.69 8.63 9.22
C ILE A 246 -3.83 7.57 8.54
N VAL A 247 -4.29 7.01 7.41
CA VAL A 247 -3.54 5.98 6.67
C VAL A 247 -2.23 6.56 6.13
N ARG A 248 -2.26 7.78 5.58
CA ARG A 248 -1.09 8.50 5.08
C ARG A 248 -0.07 8.76 6.17
N TRP A 249 -0.52 9.37 7.26
CA TRP A 249 0.37 9.74 8.34
C TRP A 249 0.89 8.55 9.16
N ALA A 250 0.15 7.42 9.20
CA ALA A 250 0.67 6.19 9.78
C ALA A 250 1.91 5.68 9.02
N LEU A 251 1.90 5.73 7.68
CA LEU A 251 3.06 5.40 6.87
C LEU A 251 4.20 6.43 7.05
N PHE A 252 3.89 7.72 6.97
CA PHE A 252 4.90 8.77 7.14
C PHE A 252 5.53 8.76 8.53
N ALA A 253 4.76 8.44 9.57
CA ALA A 253 5.30 8.28 10.92
C ALA A 253 6.33 7.15 11.01
N MET A 254 6.12 6.04 10.30
CA MET A 254 7.11 4.96 10.24
C MET A 254 8.41 5.42 9.53
N VAL A 255 8.28 6.19 8.45
CA VAL A 255 9.44 6.72 7.70
C VAL A 255 10.17 7.79 8.52
N GLU A 256 9.45 8.74 9.11
CA GLU A 256 10.05 9.81 9.91
C GLU A 256 10.72 9.24 11.19
N ALA A 257 10.13 8.23 11.80
CA ALA A 257 10.75 7.53 12.93
C ALA A 257 12.09 6.86 12.53
N GLU A 258 12.19 6.29 11.33
CA GLU A 258 13.46 5.77 10.82
C GLU A 258 14.50 6.89 10.65
N GLU A 259 14.11 8.05 10.10
CA GLU A 259 15.01 9.21 9.92
C GLU A 259 15.60 9.71 11.25
N TYR A 260 14.81 9.68 12.33
CA TYR A 260 15.24 10.08 13.67
C TYR A 260 15.81 8.95 14.51
N GLY A 261 16.01 7.76 13.93
CA GLY A 261 16.57 6.59 14.64
C GLY A 261 15.67 6.05 15.75
N ILE A 262 14.36 6.34 15.69
CA ILE A 262 13.37 5.82 16.64
C ILE A 262 12.97 4.41 16.18
N THR A 263 13.17 3.42 17.03
CA THR A 263 12.93 2.00 16.74
C THR A 263 11.99 1.39 17.77
N SER A 264 11.44 0.22 17.47
CA SER A 264 10.63 -0.54 18.43
C SER A 264 11.38 -0.88 19.72
N LYS A 265 12.72 -0.90 19.67
CA LYS A 265 13.59 -1.25 20.82
C LYS A 265 13.91 -0.07 21.70
N ASN A 266 14.00 1.15 21.16
CA ASN A 266 14.40 2.35 21.89
C ASN A 266 13.29 3.38 22.12
N VAL A 267 12.08 3.16 21.57
CA VAL A 267 10.99 4.14 21.62
C VAL A 267 10.61 4.57 23.04
N ASP A 268 10.72 3.67 24.03
CA ASP A 268 10.44 3.99 25.44
C ASP A 268 11.47 4.96 26.03
N GLU A 269 12.74 4.82 25.63
CA GLU A 269 13.81 5.73 26.01
C GLU A 269 13.66 7.09 25.30
N MET A 270 13.29 7.05 24.02
CA MET A 270 13.10 8.24 23.19
C MET A 270 11.96 9.16 23.68
N LEU A 271 11.03 8.67 24.50
CA LEU A 271 10.03 9.51 25.18
C LEU A 271 10.68 10.55 26.13
N LYS A 272 11.90 10.29 26.59
CA LYS A 272 12.67 11.18 27.48
C LYS A 272 13.56 12.17 26.70
N SER A 273 13.56 12.12 25.37
CA SER A 273 14.40 12.97 24.53
C SER A 273 14.07 14.43 24.72
N ASP A 274 15.09 15.28 24.77
CA ASP A 274 14.94 16.74 24.77
C ASP A 274 14.77 17.32 23.37
N ASN A 275 14.96 16.53 22.31
CA ASN A 275 14.77 16.94 20.92
C ASN A 275 13.28 17.29 20.68
N PRO A 276 12.97 18.55 20.32
CA PRO A 276 11.57 18.99 20.14
C PRO A 276 10.86 18.29 19.00
N THR A 277 11.57 17.78 18.00
CA THR A 277 10.98 17.00 16.91
C THR A 277 10.59 15.62 17.39
N ILE A 278 11.45 14.92 18.13
CA ILE A 278 11.13 13.62 18.73
C ILE A 278 9.95 13.74 19.69
N LYS A 279 9.89 14.83 20.48
CA LYS A 279 8.76 15.11 21.38
C LYS A 279 7.44 15.23 20.62
N ARG A 280 7.42 15.89 19.46
CA ARG A 280 6.22 15.97 18.60
C ARG A 280 5.88 14.62 17.98
N ILE A 281 6.86 13.93 17.39
CA ILE A 281 6.66 12.61 16.76
C ILE A 281 6.05 11.64 17.78
N LEU A 282 6.58 11.56 18.99
CA LEU A 282 6.11 10.60 20.00
C LEU A 282 4.91 11.08 20.83
N GLY A 283 4.41 12.29 20.57
CA GLY A 283 3.21 12.83 21.21
C GLY A 283 3.42 13.32 22.66
N THR A 284 4.67 13.49 23.12
CA THR A 284 4.96 14.13 24.42
C THR A 284 4.73 15.64 24.36
N THR A 285 4.74 16.26 23.15
CA THR A 285 4.12 17.55 22.87
C THR A 285 2.73 17.27 22.31
N PRO A 286 1.63 17.60 23.04
CA PRO A 286 0.27 17.22 22.65
C PRO A 286 -0.27 18.03 21.47
N GLY A 287 -1.34 17.51 20.85
CA GLY A 287 -2.15 18.21 19.84
C GLY A 287 -2.14 17.59 18.46
N MET A 288 -1.07 16.86 18.07
CA MET A 288 -0.96 16.25 16.73
C MET A 288 -1.96 15.10 16.52
N GLY A 289 -2.18 14.28 17.53
CA GLY A 289 -3.17 13.21 17.47
C GLY A 289 -4.60 13.73 17.36
N LYS A 290 -4.90 14.80 18.10
CA LYS A 290 -6.23 15.44 18.05
C LYS A 290 -6.58 15.95 16.64
N ALA A 291 -5.61 16.48 15.91
CA ALA A 291 -5.81 16.95 14.53
C ALA A 291 -6.22 15.80 13.58
N LEU A 292 -5.70 14.60 13.80
CA LEU A 292 -6.06 13.37 13.07
C LEU A 292 -7.31 12.67 13.63
N GLY A 293 -7.83 13.07 14.81
CA GLY A 293 -8.91 12.38 15.50
C GLY A 293 -8.50 11.08 16.21
N VAL A 294 -7.22 10.97 16.58
CA VAL A 294 -6.63 9.84 17.32
C VAL A 294 -5.95 10.34 18.61
N ALA A 295 -5.41 9.43 19.42
CA ALA A 295 -4.66 9.80 20.63
C ALA A 295 -3.32 10.45 20.27
N ASP A 296 -2.82 11.37 21.11
CA ASP A 296 -1.57 12.09 20.84
C ASP A 296 -0.33 11.15 20.76
N ASN A 297 -0.37 10.01 21.44
CA ASN A 297 0.68 9.01 21.43
C ASN A 297 0.58 8.00 20.26
N TRP A 298 -0.18 8.30 19.22
CA TRP A 298 -0.44 7.39 18.09
C TRP A 298 0.84 6.89 17.40
N VAL A 299 1.84 7.76 17.19
CA VAL A 299 3.13 7.34 16.60
C VAL A 299 3.88 6.42 17.54
N TYR A 300 3.93 6.75 18.86
CA TYR A 300 4.51 5.86 19.84
C TYR A 300 3.90 4.45 19.76
N GLN A 301 2.56 4.35 19.66
CA GLN A 301 1.87 3.07 19.54
C GLN A 301 2.26 2.31 18.26
N ILE A 302 2.38 3.02 17.13
CA ILE A 302 2.86 2.43 15.88
C ILE A 302 4.27 1.85 16.08
N ILE A 303 5.21 2.68 16.51
CA ILE A 303 6.62 2.27 16.58
C ILE A 303 6.84 1.18 17.65
N LYS A 304 6.17 1.26 18.79
CA LYS A 304 6.26 0.25 19.84
C LYS A 304 5.82 -1.13 19.39
N GLN A 305 4.74 -1.23 18.58
CA GLN A 305 4.09 -2.48 18.24
C GLN A 305 4.45 -2.99 16.84
N VAL A 306 4.82 -2.08 15.92
CA VAL A 306 5.13 -2.41 14.53
C VAL A 306 6.58 -2.11 14.19
N GLY A 307 7.18 -1.07 14.78
CA GLY A 307 8.49 -0.57 14.42
C GLY A 307 8.45 0.52 13.35
N ASN A 308 9.61 1.07 13.03
CA ASN A 308 9.76 2.04 11.95
C ASN A 308 9.77 1.36 10.57
N TYR A 309 9.81 2.16 9.48
CA TYR A 309 9.78 1.62 8.11
C TYR A 309 11.00 0.72 7.82
N GLY A 310 12.19 1.10 8.28
CA GLY A 310 13.41 0.31 8.10
C GLY A 310 13.32 -1.06 8.79
N GLU A 311 12.80 -1.12 10.02
CA GLU A 311 12.59 -2.38 10.72
C GLU A 311 11.56 -3.26 10.00
N SER A 312 10.48 -2.66 9.50
CA SER A 312 9.45 -3.38 8.74
C SER A 312 10.00 -3.89 7.40
N PHE A 313 10.74 -3.06 6.67
CA PHE A 313 11.39 -3.46 5.43
C PHE A 313 12.37 -4.61 5.66
N ASP A 314 13.29 -4.46 6.63
CA ASP A 314 14.35 -5.43 6.88
C ASP A 314 13.81 -6.82 7.22
N ARG A 315 12.89 -6.91 8.18
CA ARG A 315 12.33 -8.22 8.60
C ARG A 315 11.45 -8.90 7.56
N ASN A 316 10.80 -8.13 6.68
CA ASN A 316 9.83 -8.68 5.73
C ASN A 316 10.45 -8.97 4.35
N VAL A 317 11.20 -8.05 3.79
CA VAL A 317 11.73 -8.14 2.42
C VAL A 317 13.24 -7.91 2.34
N GLY A 318 13.83 -7.24 3.33
CA GLY A 318 15.21 -6.83 3.36
C GLY A 318 16.21 -7.93 3.78
N PRO A 319 17.43 -7.54 4.16
CA PRO A 319 18.51 -8.46 4.56
C PRO A 319 18.13 -9.38 5.72
N GLY A 320 17.25 -8.97 6.63
CA GLY A 320 16.74 -9.78 7.75
C GLY A 320 15.72 -10.83 7.33
N SER A 321 15.29 -10.85 6.08
CA SER A 321 14.32 -11.80 5.52
C SER A 321 14.99 -12.82 4.58
N PRO A 322 14.30 -13.94 4.26
CA PRO A 322 14.76 -14.87 3.22
C PRO A 322 14.89 -14.22 1.82
N LEU A 323 14.19 -13.13 1.56
CA LEU A 323 14.16 -12.47 0.25
C LEU A 323 15.43 -11.66 -0.03
N LYS A 324 16.06 -11.11 1.02
CA LYS A 324 17.31 -10.33 0.98
C LYS A 324 17.31 -9.22 -0.08
N ILE A 325 16.18 -8.56 -0.30
CA ILE A 325 16.05 -7.48 -1.25
C ILE A 325 16.77 -6.25 -0.69
N ALA A 326 17.64 -5.63 -1.51
CA ALA A 326 18.29 -4.38 -1.17
C ALA A 326 17.28 -3.23 -1.12
N ARG A 327 17.51 -2.23 -0.26
CA ARG A 327 16.63 -1.05 -0.13
C ARG A 327 16.43 -0.32 -1.47
N GLY A 328 17.50 -0.05 -2.20
CA GLY A 328 17.46 0.67 -3.47
C GLY A 328 16.63 1.96 -3.35
N GLN A 329 15.65 2.14 -4.24
CA GLN A 329 14.71 3.28 -4.19
C GLN A 329 13.87 3.33 -2.90
N ASN A 330 13.76 2.24 -2.18
CA ASN A 330 13.04 2.16 -0.91
C ASN A 330 13.87 2.61 0.31
N ALA A 331 15.12 3.05 0.12
CA ALA A 331 15.91 3.72 1.14
C ALA A 331 15.37 5.11 1.45
N LEU A 332 15.74 5.67 2.63
CA LEU A 332 15.44 7.05 2.96
C LEU A 332 16.07 8.02 1.94
N TRP A 333 15.47 9.17 1.74
CA TRP A 333 16.00 10.24 0.87
C TRP A 333 17.43 10.66 1.27
N THR A 334 17.74 10.66 2.57
CA THR A 334 19.10 10.92 3.10
C THR A 334 20.13 9.86 2.71
N GLN A 335 19.67 8.70 2.25
CA GLN A 335 20.48 7.57 1.79
C GLN A 335 20.39 7.36 0.27
N GLY A 336 19.84 8.34 -0.45
CA GLY A 336 19.69 8.29 -1.92
C GLY A 336 18.46 7.54 -2.42
N GLY A 337 17.51 7.19 -1.55
CA GLY A 337 16.23 6.58 -1.90
C GLY A 337 15.11 7.62 -2.10
N LEU A 338 13.88 7.12 -2.19
CA LEU A 338 12.67 7.92 -2.42
C LEU A 338 11.73 7.96 -1.21
N GLN A 339 12.08 7.27 -0.11
CA GLN A 339 11.27 7.39 1.12
C GLN A 339 11.53 8.74 1.76
N TYR A 340 10.51 9.60 1.66
CA TYR A 340 10.52 10.98 2.13
C TYR A 340 9.18 11.27 2.81
N ALA A 341 9.20 11.47 4.12
CA ALA A 341 8.01 11.84 4.88
C ALA A 341 7.93 13.35 5.07
N PRO A 342 6.74 13.98 4.91
CA PRO A 342 6.52 15.34 5.40
C PRO A 342 6.65 15.38 6.93
N PRO A 343 7.16 16.49 7.51
CA PRO A 343 7.42 16.56 8.95
C PRO A 343 6.12 16.61 9.78
N ILE A 344 6.09 15.88 10.88
CA ILE A 344 5.03 15.95 11.90
C ILE A 344 5.22 17.26 12.71
N ARG A 345 4.42 18.31 12.35
CA ARG A 345 4.53 19.66 12.96
C ARG A 345 3.15 20.24 13.19
#